data_adccbe33be69101d75fe7175ba8effa3
#
_entry.id   adccbe33be69101d75fe7175ba8effa3
#
_cell.length_a   1.000
_cell.length_b   1.000
_cell.length_c   1.000
_cell.angle_alpha   90.00
_cell.angle_beta   90.00
_cell.angle_gamma   90.00
#
_symmetry.space_group_name_H-M   'P 1'
#
loop_
_entity.id
_entity.type
_entity.pdbx_description
1 polymer ?
#
loop_
_entity_poly.entity_id
_entity_poly.type
_entity_poly.pdbx_seq_one_letter_code
_entity_poly.pdbx_strand_id
1 'polypeptide(L)'
;MKDYKYTTDWNVMARITWDEILKDYKNKPNLHFLEVGCWEGRTTNWLLHNILTHTSSEITVVDSFKGSPEETGMQHLNLNTIKERFQWNTAYHADRIKILEGHSNEVLKKLENKPQFHFAFIDGSHTAWGTLEDAILIHPLLKPGGIIIFDDYQWKDLNLPSATDSPQLGIDCFLKTFGDFYDVISMDWQVTIKKK
;
A
#
# COMPACT_ATOMS: atom_id res chain seq x y z
N MET A 1 13.43 21.27 11.38
CA MET A 1 12.63 20.07 11.02
C MET A 1 11.60 20.52 10.01
N LYS A 2 11.32 19.70 8.97
CA LYS A 2 10.26 20.02 8.00
C LYS A 2 8.91 19.79 8.65
N ASP A 3 8.00 20.78 8.57
CA ASP A 3 6.63 20.59 9.03
C ASP A 3 5.85 19.78 8.00
N TYR A 4 5.50 18.54 8.36
CA TYR A 4 4.64 17.71 7.53
C TYR A 4 3.19 18.21 7.55
N LYS A 5 2.50 18.10 6.43
CA LYS A 5 1.10 18.52 6.25
C LYS A 5 0.18 17.30 6.18
N TYR A 6 0.18 16.49 7.22
CA TYR A 6 -0.73 15.36 7.33
C TYR A 6 -2.03 15.80 7.98
N THR A 7 -3.17 15.41 7.41
CA THR A 7 -4.50 15.69 7.95
C THR A 7 -5.03 14.53 8.79
N THR A 8 -4.47 13.33 8.60
CA THR A 8 -4.91 12.10 9.30
C THR A 8 -3.71 11.28 9.76
N ASP A 9 -3.93 10.38 10.71
CA ASP A 9 -2.95 9.39 11.14
C ASP A 9 -3.63 8.04 11.38
N TRP A 10 -4.02 7.41 10.29
CA TRP A 10 -4.76 6.14 10.33
C TRP A 10 -3.86 4.91 10.57
N ASN A 11 -2.55 5.03 10.33
CA ASN A 11 -1.66 3.86 10.22
C ASN A 11 -0.56 3.77 11.31
N VAL A 12 -0.71 4.45 12.47
CA VAL A 12 0.34 4.45 13.51
C VAL A 12 0.56 3.05 14.08
N MET A 13 -0.51 2.36 14.44
CA MET A 13 -0.41 1.06 15.12
C MET A 13 0.08 -0.05 14.19
N ALA A 14 -0.33 -0.03 12.93
CA ALA A 14 0.08 -1.01 11.94
C ALA A 14 1.59 -1.01 11.69
N ARG A 15 2.24 0.15 11.68
CA ARG A 15 3.69 0.28 11.46
C ARG A 15 4.57 -0.29 12.58
N ILE A 16 4.03 -0.52 13.77
CA ILE A 16 4.79 -1.08 14.90
C ILE A 16 5.33 -2.48 14.56
N THR A 17 4.56 -3.29 13.83
CA THR A 17 4.96 -4.64 13.45
C THR A 17 5.89 -4.68 12.23
N TRP A 18 5.89 -3.62 11.42
CA TRP A 18 6.64 -3.58 10.17
C TRP A 18 8.16 -3.55 10.35
N ASP A 19 8.66 -3.00 11.44
CA ASP A 19 10.10 -3.02 11.75
C ASP A 19 10.63 -4.45 11.83
N GLU A 20 9.85 -5.38 12.37
CA GLU A 20 10.22 -6.79 12.45
C GLU A 20 9.97 -7.53 11.13
N ILE A 21 8.81 -7.30 10.50
CA ILE A 21 8.44 -7.93 9.23
C ILE A 21 9.43 -7.57 8.11
N LEU A 22 9.84 -6.31 8.04
CA LEU A 22 10.69 -5.78 6.98
C LEU A 22 12.18 -5.65 7.39
N LYS A 23 12.58 -6.18 8.54
CA LYS A 23 13.97 -6.07 9.04
C LYS A 23 15.02 -6.52 8.02
N ASP A 24 14.71 -7.55 7.26
CA ASP A 24 15.59 -8.10 6.25
C ASP A 24 15.80 -7.19 5.03
N TYR A 25 14.95 -6.20 4.83
CA TYR A 25 15.09 -5.18 3.79
C TYR A 25 15.80 -3.92 4.26
N LYS A 26 15.95 -3.74 5.59
CA LYS A 26 16.51 -2.52 6.15
C LYS A 26 17.92 -2.23 5.62
N ASN A 27 18.07 -1.05 5.03
CA ASN A 27 19.33 -0.55 4.47
C ASN A 27 19.96 -1.43 3.36
N LYS A 28 19.17 -2.28 2.68
CA LYS A 28 19.67 -3.04 1.53
C LYS A 28 19.61 -2.19 0.26
N PRO A 29 20.62 -2.34 -0.63
CA PRO A 29 20.64 -1.64 -1.91
C PRO A 29 19.66 -2.27 -2.91
N ASN A 30 19.26 -1.47 -3.91
CA ASN A 30 18.50 -1.90 -5.09
C ASN A 30 17.17 -2.57 -4.76
N LEU A 31 16.54 -2.18 -3.66
CA LEU A 31 15.18 -2.59 -3.38
C LEU A 31 14.20 -1.74 -4.16
N HIS A 32 13.14 -2.38 -4.61
CA HIS A 32 12.03 -1.74 -5.28
C HIS A 32 10.74 -2.10 -4.55
N PHE A 33 10.07 -1.13 -3.97
CA PHE A 33 8.81 -1.29 -3.25
C PHE A 33 7.64 -0.75 -4.08
N LEU A 34 6.46 -1.24 -3.82
CA LEU A 34 5.20 -0.76 -4.39
C LEU A 34 4.25 -0.39 -3.26
N GLU A 35 3.58 0.76 -3.39
CA GLU A 35 2.51 1.19 -2.51
C GLU A 35 1.30 1.55 -3.37
N VAL A 36 0.17 0.92 -3.11
CA VAL A 36 -1.13 1.22 -3.75
C VAL A 36 -2.01 1.88 -2.69
N GLY A 37 -2.40 3.14 -2.96
CA GLY A 37 -3.01 4.01 -1.96
C GLY A 37 -1.95 4.65 -1.06
N CYS A 38 -1.45 5.83 -1.43
CA CYS A 38 -0.40 6.51 -0.66
C CYS A 38 -0.90 7.74 0.09
N TRP A 39 -2.14 8.20 -0.20
CA TRP A 39 -2.74 9.36 0.45
C TRP A 39 -1.77 10.55 0.48
N GLU A 40 -1.48 11.08 1.65
CA GLU A 40 -0.56 12.22 1.88
C GLU A 40 0.91 11.81 2.05
N GLY A 41 1.26 10.53 1.79
CA GLY A 41 2.62 10.02 1.81
C GLY A 41 3.20 9.72 3.20
N ARG A 42 2.35 9.48 4.21
CA ARG A 42 2.85 9.16 5.56
C ARG A 42 3.54 7.80 5.58
N THR A 43 2.92 6.79 5.00
CA THR A 43 3.50 5.44 4.89
C THR A 43 4.71 5.43 3.96
N THR A 44 4.61 6.09 2.81
CA THR A 44 5.74 6.29 1.88
C THR A 44 6.97 6.85 2.61
N ASN A 45 6.81 7.92 3.38
CA ASN A 45 7.90 8.51 4.15
C ASN A 45 8.45 7.56 5.22
N TRP A 46 7.55 6.85 5.92
CA TRP A 46 7.99 5.92 6.94
C TRP A 46 8.86 4.80 6.35
N LEU A 47 8.46 4.23 5.21
CA LEU A 47 9.23 3.22 4.49
C LEU A 47 10.61 3.76 4.06
N LEU A 48 10.67 4.97 3.52
CA LEU A 48 11.91 5.59 3.06
C LEU A 48 12.85 5.97 4.20
N HIS A 49 12.33 6.34 5.37
CA HIS A 49 13.12 6.70 6.53
C HIS A 49 13.61 5.51 7.35
N ASN A 50 12.85 4.41 7.39
CA ASN A 50 13.11 3.31 8.31
C ASN A 50 13.60 2.03 7.62
N ILE A 51 13.18 1.77 6.39
CA ILE A 51 13.45 0.52 5.67
C ILE A 51 14.34 0.78 4.44
N LEU A 52 13.86 1.61 3.51
CA LEU A 52 14.55 1.94 2.25
C LEU A 52 15.62 3.05 2.48
N THR A 53 16.48 2.87 3.48
CA THR A 53 17.46 3.91 3.85
C THR A 53 18.65 3.97 2.92
N HIS A 54 18.90 2.92 2.12
CA HIS A 54 19.94 2.93 1.09
C HIS A 54 19.50 3.78 -0.11
N THR A 55 20.39 4.63 -0.63
CA THR A 55 20.08 5.62 -1.68
C THR A 55 19.71 5.03 -3.04
N SER A 56 20.12 3.78 -3.34
CA SER A 56 19.76 3.07 -4.58
C SER A 56 18.42 2.34 -4.49
N SER A 57 17.74 2.42 -3.36
CA SER A 57 16.42 1.79 -3.16
C SER A 57 15.31 2.80 -3.34
N GLU A 58 14.25 2.40 -4.03
CA GLU A 58 13.16 3.27 -4.47
C GLU A 58 11.79 2.68 -4.18
N ILE A 59 10.78 3.51 -4.26
CA ILE A 59 9.38 3.12 -4.12
C ILE A 59 8.57 3.65 -5.29
N THR A 60 7.72 2.80 -5.86
CA THR A 60 6.66 3.20 -6.78
C THR A 60 5.38 3.35 -5.98
N VAL A 61 4.72 4.48 -6.11
CA VAL A 61 3.41 4.74 -5.50
C VAL A 61 2.34 4.86 -6.59
N VAL A 62 1.19 4.25 -6.35
CA VAL A 62 0.02 4.28 -7.23
C VAL A 62 -1.13 4.88 -6.46
N ASP A 63 -1.64 6.01 -6.92
CA ASP A 63 -2.77 6.70 -6.29
C ASP A 63 -3.52 7.57 -7.30
N SER A 64 -4.84 7.66 -7.17
CA SER A 64 -5.66 8.58 -7.95
C SER A 64 -5.59 10.01 -7.42
N PHE A 65 -5.18 10.18 -6.17
CA PHE A 65 -5.22 11.41 -5.37
C PHE A 65 -6.61 12.05 -5.29
N LYS A 66 -7.65 11.23 -5.42
CA LYS A 66 -9.06 11.67 -5.31
C LYS A 66 -9.69 11.28 -3.97
N GLY A 67 -9.03 10.38 -3.23
CA GLY A 67 -9.60 9.76 -2.04
C GLY A 67 -10.83 8.89 -2.38
N SER A 68 -11.57 8.53 -1.36
CA SER A 68 -12.83 7.77 -1.44
C SER A 68 -13.96 8.64 -0.88
N PRO A 69 -14.52 9.57 -1.69
CA PRO A 69 -15.51 10.56 -1.20
C PRO A 69 -16.82 9.92 -0.73
N GLU A 70 -17.09 8.69 -1.15
CA GLU A 70 -18.24 7.88 -0.69
C GLU A 70 -18.08 7.38 0.74
N GLU A 71 -16.88 7.33 1.27
CA GLU A 71 -16.62 6.88 2.64
C GLU A 71 -16.91 7.98 3.65
N THR A 72 -17.65 7.64 4.69
CA THR A 72 -18.06 8.59 5.75
C THR A 72 -16.90 9.22 6.48
N GLY A 73 -15.80 8.50 6.64
CA GLY A 73 -14.57 8.99 7.28
C GLY A 73 -13.85 10.11 6.52
N MET A 74 -14.12 10.29 5.23
CA MET A 74 -13.45 11.27 4.37
C MET A 74 -14.25 12.53 4.08
N GLN A 75 -15.56 12.55 4.39
CA GLN A 75 -16.46 13.65 4.03
C GLN A 75 -16.07 15.03 4.57
N HIS A 76 -15.32 15.08 5.66
CA HIS A 76 -14.85 16.33 6.28
C HIS A 76 -13.47 16.80 5.75
N LEU A 77 -12.83 16.03 4.87
CA LEU A 77 -11.49 16.30 4.39
C LEU A 77 -11.51 17.07 3.06
N ASN A 78 -10.51 17.94 2.86
CA ASN A 78 -10.31 18.58 1.56
C ASN A 78 -9.52 17.64 0.64
N LEU A 79 -10.24 16.87 -0.18
CA LEU A 79 -9.66 15.87 -1.08
C LEU A 79 -8.87 16.51 -2.25
N ASN A 80 -9.17 17.75 -2.60
CA ASN A 80 -8.52 18.41 -3.76
C ASN A 80 -7.03 18.75 -3.54
N THR A 81 -6.53 18.64 -2.31
CA THR A 81 -5.15 18.99 -1.96
C THR A 81 -4.29 17.79 -1.54
N ILE A 82 -4.80 16.56 -1.73
CA ILE A 82 -4.09 15.31 -1.35
C ILE A 82 -2.73 15.24 -2.08
N LYS A 83 -2.73 15.40 -3.39
CA LYS A 83 -1.52 15.33 -4.22
C LYS A 83 -0.49 16.38 -3.84
N GLU A 84 -0.93 17.62 -3.59
CA GLU A 84 -0.04 18.70 -3.15
C GLU A 84 0.59 18.39 -1.79
N ARG A 85 -0.21 17.86 -0.85
CA ARG A 85 0.28 17.43 0.47
C ARG A 85 1.24 16.26 0.35
N PHE A 86 0.92 15.26 -0.49
CA PHE A 86 1.84 14.15 -0.77
C PHE A 86 3.19 14.69 -1.27
N GLN A 87 3.20 15.50 -2.32
CA GLN A 87 4.42 16.08 -2.88
C GLN A 87 5.20 16.93 -1.87
N TRP A 88 4.48 17.72 -1.07
CA TRP A 88 5.10 18.48 0.01
C TRP A 88 5.75 17.57 1.04
N ASN A 89 5.02 16.59 1.54
CA ASN A 89 5.48 15.71 2.60
C ASN A 89 6.68 14.87 2.15
N THR A 90 6.68 14.36 0.92
CA THR A 90 7.69 13.44 0.40
C THR A 90 8.85 14.13 -0.31
N ALA A 91 8.87 15.45 -0.42
CA ALA A 91 9.85 16.22 -1.21
C ALA A 91 11.32 15.92 -0.89
N TYR A 92 11.65 15.48 0.33
CA TYR A 92 13.01 15.11 0.72
C TYR A 92 13.51 13.85 -0.01
N HIS A 93 12.60 12.98 -0.43
CA HIS A 93 12.88 11.71 -1.10
C HIS A 93 12.36 11.66 -2.53
N ALA A 94 12.04 12.81 -3.13
CA ALA A 94 11.36 12.87 -4.42
C ALA A 94 12.12 12.15 -5.55
N ASP A 95 13.44 12.12 -5.48
CA ASP A 95 14.33 11.44 -6.42
C ASP A 95 14.25 9.89 -6.36
N ARG A 96 13.66 9.35 -5.29
CA ARG A 96 13.50 7.91 -5.07
C ARG A 96 12.04 7.44 -5.10
N ILE A 97 11.12 8.33 -5.46
CA ILE A 97 9.70 8.05 -5.53
C ILE A 97 9.22 8.15 -6.98
N LYS A 98 8.75 7.04 -7.52
CA LYS A 98 8.06 7.02 -8.81
C LYS A 98 6.56 7.11 -8.58
N ILE A 99 5.94 8.22 -8.97
CA ILE A 99 4.49 8.42 -8.85
C ILE A 99 3.81 7.94 -10.13
N LEU A 100 2.87 7.03 -10.00
CA LEU A 100 1.99 6.55 -11.05
C LEU A 100 0.55 6.98 -10.70
N GLU A 101 0.15 8.14 -11.19
CA GLU A 101 -1.16 8.72 -10.92
C GLU A 101 -2.26 8.04 -11.71
N GLY A 102 -3.31 7.60 -11.04
CA GLY A 102 -4.50 6.99 -11.62
C GLY A 102 -5.10 5.90 -10.75
N HIS A 103 -6.19 5.31 -11.20
CA HIS A 103 -6.77 4.15 -10.54
C HIS A 103 -5.83 2.95 -10.69
N SER A 104 -5.65 2.21 -9.59
CA SER A 104 -4.69 1.09 -9.50
C SER A 104 -4.88 0.06 -10.61
N ASN A 105 -6.13 -0.31 -10.87
CA ASN A 105 -6.47 -1.28 -11.91
C ASN A 105 -6.10 -0.86 -13.34
N GLU A 106 -6.02 0.44 -13.63
CA GLU A 106 -5.58 0.96 -14.91
C GLU A 106 -4.07 1.10 -15.00
N VAL A 107 -3.46 1.49 -13.88
CA VAL A 107 -2.03 1.81 -13.80
C VAL A 107 -1.19 0.54 -13.69
N LEU A 108 -1.57 -0.40 -12.84
CA LEU A 108 -0.84 -1.66 -12.66
C LEU A 108 -0.81 -2.51 -13.94
N LYS A 109 -1.88 -2.50 -14.73
CA LYS A 109 -1.95 -3.20 -16.05
C LYS A 109 -0.95 -2.68 -17.08
N LYS A 110 -0.41 -1.46 -16.90
CA LYS A 110 0.59 -0.86 -17.81
C LYS A 110 2.02 -1.22 -17.41
N LEU A 111 2.22 -1.79 -16.24
CA LEU A 111 3.52 -2.26 -15.80
C LEU A 111 3.91 -3.53 -16.57
N GLU A 112 5.20 -3.68 -16.82
CA GLU A 112 5.71 -4.91 -17.44
C GLU A 112 5.42 -6.12 -16.54
N ASN A 113 4.74 -7.12 -17.09
CA ASN A 113 4.31 -8.32 -16.35
C ASN A 113 5.49 -9.26 -16.05
N LYS A 114 6.34 -8.82 -15.11
CA LYS A 114 7.49 -9.59 -14.61
C LYS A 114 7.76 -9.28 -13.14
N PRO A 115 8.39 -10.18 -12.38
CA PRO A 115 8.80 -9.93 -11.00
C PRO A 115 9.77 -8.75 -10.91
N GLN A 116 9.37 -7.67 -10.26
CA GLN A 116 10.15 -6.45 -10.11
C GLN A 116 10.14 -5.88 -8.69
N PHE A 117 9.08 -6.12 -7.92
CA PHE A 117 8.94 -5.57 -6.56
C PHE A 117 9.36 -6.59 -5.50
N HIS A 118 10.04 -6.10 -4.46
CA HIS A 118 10.43 -6.88 -3.28
C HIS A 118 9.35 -6.84 -2.19
N PHE A 119 8.53 -5.80 -2.21
CA PHE A 119 7.48 -5.55 -1.25
C PHE A 119 6.33 -4.81 -1.95
N ALA A 120 5.11 -5.12 -1.55
CA ALA A 120 3.92 -4.38 -1.94
C ALA A 120 3.04 -4.11 -0.71
N PHE A 121 2.56 -2.88 -0.58
CA PHE A 121 1.54 -2.48 0.38
C PHE A 121 0.26 -2.14 -0.39
N ILE A 122 -0.85 -2.75 -0.01
CA ILE A 122 -2.17 -2.58 -0.64
C ILE A 122 -3.08 -1.90 0.37
N ASP A 123 -3.33 -0.62 0.13
CA ASP A 123 -4.12 0.30 0.97
C ASP A 123 -4.90 1.28 0.07
N GLY A 124 -5.41 0.78 -1.06
CA GLY A 124 -6.05 1.63 -2.08
C GLY A 124 -7.56 1.63 -1.99
N SER A 125 -8.19 0.52 -2.33
CA SER A 125 -9.65 0.39 -2.32
C SER A 125 -10.12 -0.37 -1.09
N HIS A 126 -11.12 0.17 -0.38
CA HIS A 126 -11.75 -0.51 0.76
C HIS A 126 -12.91 -1.42 0.32
N THR A 127 -13.02 -1.74 -0.96
CA THR A 127 -13.98 -2.74 -1.46
C THR A 127 -13.33 -4.10 -1.69
N ALA A 128 -14.09 -5.17 -1.50
CA ALA A 128 -13.61 -6.53 -1.71
C ALA A 128 -13.06 -6.75 -3.11
N TRP A 129 -13.76 -6.27 -4.13
CA TRP A 129 -13.37 -6.45 -5.53
C TRP A 129 -12.14 -5.61 -5.90
N GLY A 130 -12.02 -4.38 -5.39
CA GLY A 130 -10.88 -3.52 -5.65
C GLY A 130 -9.60 -4.08 -5.03
N THR A 131 -9.65 -4.48 -3.76
CA THR A 131 -8.52 -5.13 -3.07
C THR A 131 -8.11 -6.45 -3.76
N LEU A 132 -9.09 -7.26 -4.20
CA LEU A 132 -8.81 -8.49 -4.94
C LEU A 132 -8.16 -8.22 -6.29
N GLU A 133 -8.65 -7.22 -7.04
CA GLU A 133 -8.07 -6.83 -8.34
C GLU A 133 -6.63 -6.36 -8.18
N ASP A 134 -6.35 -5.52 -7.18
CA ASP A 134 -4.99 -5.05 -6.88
C ASP A 134 -4.06 -6.23 -6.55
N ALA A 135 -4.50 -7.15 -5.70
CA ALA A 135 -3.73 -8.34 -5.33
C ALA A 135 -3.40 -9.23 -6.54
N ILE A 136 -4.38 -9.48 -7.42
CA ILE A 136 -4.21 -10.27 -8.65
C ILE A 136 -3.20 -9.60 -9.59
N LEU A 137 -3.28 -8.28 -9.76
CA LEU A 137 -2.38 -7.53 -10.63
C LEU A 137 -0.95 -7.46 -10.06
N ILE A 138 -0.80 -7.42 -8.74
CA ILE A 138 0.50 -7.38 -8.06
C ILE A 138 1.16 -8.75 -8.01
N HIS A 139 0.39 -9.83 -7.94
CA HIS A 139 0.92 -11.19 -7.85
C HIS A 139 2.06 -11.50 -8.84
N PRO A 140 1.94 -11.25 -10.16
CA PRO A 140 3.02 -11.51 -11.11
C PRO A 140 4.19 -10.50 -11.00
N LEU A 141 3.96 -9.33 -10.42
CA LEU A 141 4.95 -8.26 -10.27
C LEU A 141 5.85 -8.46 -9.04
N LEU A 142 5.41 -9.29 -8.07
CA LEU A 142 6.15 -9.55 -6.85
C LEU A 142 7.21 -10.62 -7.08
N LYS A 143 8.42 -10.36 -6.61
CA LYS A 143 9.54 -11.32 -6.67
C LYS A 143 9.30 -12.52 -5.76
N PRO A 144 9.88 -13.71 -6.04
CA PRO A 144 10.00 -14.78 -5.05
C PRO A 144 10.67 -14.24 -3.78
N GLY A 145 10.15 -14.63 -2.61
CA GLY A 145 10.58 -14.09 -1.32
C GLY A 145 10.04 -12.70 -0.98
N GLY A 146 9.34 -12.04 -1.91
CA GLY A 146 8.72 -10.74 -1.70
C GLY A 146 7.51 -10.82 -0.75
N ILE A 147 7.19 -9.70 -0.13
CA ILE A 147 6.13 -9.60 0.89
C ILE A 147 5.00 -8.72 0.35
N ILE A 148 3.75 -9.12 0.59
CA ILE A 148 2.58 -8.26 0.46
C ILE A 148 2.02 -8.02 1.86
N ILE A 149 1.70 -6.76 2.16
CA ILE A 149 0.86 -6.38 3.30
C ILE A 149 -0.42 -5.80 2.73
N PHE A 150 -1.55 -6.38 3.12
CA PHE A 150 -2.88 -5.84 2.91
C PHE A 150 -3.29 -5.04 4.15
N ASP A 151 -3.76 -3.83 3.96
CA ASP A 151 -4.35 -3.06 5.05
C ASP A 151 -5.85 -3.38 5.21
N ASP A 152 -6.40 -2.92 6.31
CA ASP A 152 -7.84 -2.82 6.55
C ASP A 152 -8.61 -4.16 6.48
N TYR A 153 -7.96 -5.28 6.81
CA TYR A 153 -8.62 -6.60 6.80
C TYR A 153 -9.85 -6.65 7.72
N GLN A 154 -9.81 -5.95 8.86
CA GLN A 154 -10.95 -5.87 9.79
C GLN A 154 -11.77 -4.58 9.64
N TRP A 155 -11.40 -3.72 8.70
CA TRP A 155 -12.11 -2.45 8.48
C TRP A 155 -13.52 -2.67 7.93
N LYS A 156 -14.46 -1.89 8.41
CA LYS A 156 -15.85 -1.85 7.95
C LYS A 156 -16.39 -0.42 8.07
N ASP A 157 -16.96 0.10 7.00
CA ASP A 157 -17.80 1.29 7.10
C ASP A 157 -19.19 0.87 7.57
N LEU A 158 -19.61 1.36 8.74
CA LEU A 158 -20.90 1.03 9.33
C LEU A 158 -22.09 1.55 8.49
N ASN A 159 -21.85 2.46 7.57
CA ASN A 159 -22.86 2.99 6.66
C ASN A 159 -22.90 2.26 5.30
N LEU A 160 -21.95 1.35 5.07
CA LEU A 160 -21.87 0.50 3.90
C LEU A 160 -22.02 -0.96 4.35
N PRO A 161 -23.26 -1.50 4.46
CA PRO A 161 -23.51 -2.75 5.17
C PRO A 161 -23.17 -4.02 4.38
N SER A 162 -22.77 -3.91 3.12
CA SER A 162 -22.46 -5.07 2.30
C SER A 162 -21.11 -5.65 2.65
N ALA A 163 -20.97 -6.98 2.65
CA ALA A 163 -19.69 -7.66 2.79
C ALA A 163 -18.70 -7.31 1.65
N THR A 164 -19.20 -6.81 0.53
CA THR A 164 -18.38 -6.33 -0.59
C THR A 164 -17.79 -4.94 -0.37
N ASP A 165 -18.27 -4.24 0.67
CA ASP A 165 -17.80 -2.90 1.06
C ASP A 165 -16.71 -2.99 2.15
N SER A 166 -15.91 -4.05 2.13
CA SER A 166 -14.76 -4.22 3.01
C SER A 166 -13.67 -5.05 2.31
N PRO A 167 -12.38 -4.80 2.57
CA PRO A 167 -11.28 -5.54 1.97
C PRO A 167 -11.27 -7.04 2.30
N GLN A 168 -11.78 -7.43 3.46
CA GLN A 168 -11.71 -8.79 4.01
C GLN A 168 -12.07 -9.86 2.99
N LEU A 169 -13.24 -9.77 2.37
CA LEU A 169 -13.70 -10.77 1.41
C LEU A 169 -12.76 -10.88 0.19
N GLY A 170 -12.22 -9.76 -0.27
CA GLY A 170 -11.27 -9.73 -1.38
C GLY A 170 -9.95 -10.43 -1.02
N ILE A 171 -9.43 -10.18 0.17
CA ILE A 171 -8.21 -10.80 0.70
C ILE A 171 -8.43 -12.30 0.88
N ASP A 172 -9.55 -12.72 1.47
CA ASP A 172 -9.89 -14.14 1.65
C ASP A 172 -10.00 -14.88 0.31
N CYS A 173 -10.63 -14.26 -0.69
CA CYS A 173 -10.71 -14.82 -2.05
C CYS A 173 -9.32 -14.94 -2.69
N PHE A 174 -8.45 -13.95 -2.54
CA PHE A 174 -7.09 -14.02 -3.02
C PHE A 174 -6.32 -15.16 -2.36
N LEU A 175 -6.35 -15.26 -1.03
CA LEU A 175 -5.68 -16.33 -0.29
C LEU A 175 -6.21 -17.72 -0.64
N LYS A 176 -7.52 -17.86 -0.86
CA LYS A 176 -8.11 -19.12 -1.29
C LYS A 176 -7.64 -19.55 -2.68
N THR A 177 -7.38 -18.59 -3.58
CA THR A 177 -7.00 -18.86 -4.97
C THR A 177 -5.49 -19.01 -5.13
N PHE A 178 -4.71 -18.17 -4.45
CA PHE A 178 -3.26 -18.07 -4.62
C PHE A 178 -2.46 -18.53 -3.40
N GLY A 179 -3.10 -19.05 -2.35
CA GLY A 179 -2.44 -19.41 -1.08
C GLY A 179 -1.29 -20.39 -1.22
N ASP A 180 -1.33 -21.28 -2.22
CA ASP A 180 -0.23 -22.22 -2.47
C ASP A 180 1.09 -21.52 -2.85
N PHE A 181 1.02 -20.29 -3.35
CA PHE A 181 2.18 -19.48 -3.72
C PHE A 181 2.73 -18.63 -2.55
N TYR A 182 2.06 -18.65 -1.40
CA TYR A 182 2.39 -17.76 -0.28
C TYR A 182 2.45 -18.49 1.06
N ASP A 183 3.29 -17.98 1.95
CA ASP A 183 3.23 -18.26 3.37
C ASP A 183 2.54 -17.09 4.07
N VAL A 184 1.52 -17.35 4.89
CA VAL A 184 0.87 -16.34 5.73
C VAL A 184 1.76 -16.08 6.95
N ILE A 185 2.25 -14.86 7.09
CA ILE A 185 3.13 -14.43 8.20
C ILE A 185 2.30 -13.94 9.39
N SER A 186 1.28 -13.13 9.12
CA SER A 186 0.35 -12.62 10.13
C SER A 186 -1.01 -12.33 9.52
N MET A 187 -2.04 -12.43 10.35
CA MET A 187 -3.42 -12.10 9.98
C MET A 187 -4.10 -11.48 11.20
N ASP A 188 -4.27 -10.16 11.17
CA ASP A 188 -4.91 -9.37 12.20
C ASP A 188 -5.62 -8.18 11.55
N TRP A 189 -5.41 -6.94 11.99
CA TRP A 189 -5.87 -5.74 11.28
C TRP A 189 -5.28 -5.66 9.86
N GLN A 190 -4.03 -6.08 9.73
CA GLN A 190 -3.35 -6.26 8.45
C GLN A 190 -3.09 -7.75 8.18
N VAL A 191 -3.10 -8.13 6.91
CA VAL A 191 -2.67 -9.46 6.48
C VAL A 191 -1.34 -9.36 5.78
N THR A 192 -0.33 -10.07 6.30
CA THR A 192 1.01 -10.15 5.73
C THR A 192 1.26 -11.53 5.15
N ILE A 193 1.67 -11.58 3.89
CA ILE A 193 2.02 -12.81 3.19
C ILE A 193 3.38 -12.68 2.50
N LYS A 194 4.10 -13.79 2.40
CA LYS A 194 5.40 -13.87 1.73
C LYS A 194 5.32 -14.86 0.58
N LYS A 195 5.73 -14.42 -0.61
CA LYS A 195 5.77 -15.27 -1.81
C LYS A 195 6.87 -16.32 -1.69
N LYS A 196 6.53 -17.58 -1.98
CA LYS A 196 7.46 -18.71 -2.02
C LYS A 196 8.44 -18.63 -3.17
#